data_1b45bbf7b35d0e397e6c4a0e9002d35b
#
_entry.id   1b45bbf7b35d0e397e6c4a0e9002d35b
#
_cell.length_a   1.000
_cell.length_b   1.000
_cell.length_c   1.000
_cell.angle_alpha   90.00
_cell.angle_beta   90.00
_cell.angle_gamma   90.00
#
_symmetry.space_group_name_H-M   'P 1'
#
loop_
_entity.id
_entity.type
_entity.pdbx_description
1 polymer ?
#
loop_
_entity_poly.entity_id
_entity_poly.type
_entity_poly.pdbx_seq_one_letter_code
_entity_poly.pdbx_strand_id
1 'polypeptide(L)'
;SKEHNVRLRQIALDRGYSLSEYSLTRLSDGQDLFFDREEDVYTALGLPYIQPEMREDRGEIEAALQGRLPDLVALSDMRGDLHVHSNWSDGRATLAEMAHAARDLGYEYIAVCDHSPSVGIAGGLSAERLSQKMQAVAAANEDLEGITILMGAEVDIKADGKLDYSDELLEQCDVVVASVHMAQQQTERALTGRLISAIENENVDVIAHPTGRIIGQREAYDLDLQAVF
;
A
#
# COMPACT_ATOMS: atom_id res chain seq x y z
N SER A 1 -0.94 -9.23 17.03
CA SER A 1 -0.54 -8.37 18.15
C SER A 1 -0.16 -9.18 19.40
N LYS A 2 0.40 -8.53 20.41
CA LYS A 2 0.71 -9.14 21.72
C LYS A 2 -0.57 -9.60 22.42
N GLU A 3 -1.60 -8.78 22.34
CA GLU A 3 -2.90 -9.00 23.00
C GLU A 3 -3.56 -10.27 22.47
N HIS A 4 -3.60 -10.45 21.17
CA HIS A 4 -4.09 -11.69 20.54
C HIS A 4 -3.34 -12.94 21.04
N ASN A 5 -2.00 -12.88 21.09
CA ASN A 5 -1.20 -14.02 21.57
C ASN A 5 -1.45 -14.33 23.06
N VAL A 6 -1.66 -13.30 23.89
CA VAL A 6 -2.06 -13.49 25.30
C VAL A 6 -3.42 -14.18 25.38
N ARG A 7 -4.38 -13.78 24.54
CA ARG A 7 -5.70 -14.39 24.46
C ARG A 7 -5.63 -15.86 24.02
N LEU A 8 -4.82 -16.18 22.98
CA LEU A 8 -4.61 -17.56 22.54
C LEU A 8 -4.00 -18.44 23.64
N ARG A 9 -3.02 -17.94 24.39
CA ARG A 9 -2.41 -18.65 25.52
C ARG A 9 -3.44 -18.93 26.62
N GLN A 10 -4.33 -17.99 26.90
CA GLN A 10 -5.41 -18.22 27.87
C GLN A 10 -6.37 -19.31 27.37
N ILE A 11 -6.78 -19.28 26.12
CA ILE A 11 -7.62 -20.31 25.51
C ILE A 11 -6.94 -21.70 25.56
N ALA A 12 -5.62 -21.75 25.31
CA ALA A 12 -4.86 -22.97 25.43
C ALA A 12 -4.92 -23.53 26.85
N LEU A 13 -4.69 -22.69 27.88
CA LEU A 13 -4.78 -23.08 29.30
C LEU A 13 -6.17 -23.60 29.66
N ASP A 14 -7.23 -22.94 29.23
CA ASP A 14 -8.62 -23.32 29.48
C ASP A 14 -8.95 -24.69 28.84
N ARG A 15 -8.19 -25.10 27.82
CA ARG A 15 -8.31 -26.40 27.11
C ARG A 15 -7.28 -27.44 27.55
N GLY A 16 -6.53 -27.18 28.61
CA GLY A 16 -5.55 -28.09 29.17
C GLY A 16 -4.21 -28.14 28.44
N TYR A 17 -3.86 -27.05 27.74
CA TYR A 17 -2.58 -26.89 27.04
C TYR A 17 -1.81 -25.67 27.53
N SER A 18 -0.50 -25.67 27.34
CA SER A 18 0.38 -24.51 27.47
C SER A 18 0.94 -24.16 26.10
N LEU A 19 0.63 -22.98 25.59
CA LEU A 19 1.11 -22.50 24.28
C LEU A 19 2.36 -21.61 24.47
N SER A 20 3.46 -22.02 23.88
CA SER A 20 4.69 -21.25 23.75
C SER A 20 4.95 -20.89 22.29
N GLU A 21 6.05 -20.21 22.01
CA GLU A 21 6.52 -19.96 20.64
C GLU A 21 7.19 -21.17 19.99
N TYR A 22 7.40 -22.26 20.72
CA TYR A 22 8.09 -23.47 20.24
C TYR A 22 7.17 -24.70 20.17
N SER A 23 6.15 -24.77 21.04
CA SER A 23 5.31 -25.96 21.16
C SER A 23 3.97 -25.66 21.81
N LEU A 24 3.04 -26.61 21.63
CA LEU A 24 1.81 -26.72 22.40
C LEU A 24 1.96 -27.91 23.35
N THR A 25 2.17 -27.65 24.64
CA THR A 25 2.39 -28.71 25.66
C THR A 25 1.06 -29.13 26.27
N ARG A 26 0.71 -30.42 26.24
CA ARG A 26 -0.45 -30.95 26.94
C ARG A 26 -0.19 -31.01 28.43
N LEU A 27 -1.03 -30.36 29.24
CA LEU A 27 -0.82 -30.27 30.70
C LEU A 27 -1.04 -31.58 31.47
N SER A 28 -1.80 -32.52 30.91
CA SER A 28 -2.12 -33.78 31.59
C SER A 28 -0.96 -34.77 31.69
N ASP A 29 -0.04 -34.74 30.74
CA ASP A 29 1.08 -35.68 30.63
C ASP A 29 2.42 -34.98 30.28
N GLY A 30 2.43 -33.69 30.08
CA GLY A 30 3.61 -32.91 29.73
C GLY A 30 4.13 -33.14 28.30
N GLN A 31 3.32 -33.79 27.44
CA GLN A 31 3.74 -34.04 26.06
C GLN A 31 3.75 -32.78 25.22
N ASP A 32 4.86 -32.50 24.55
CA ASP A 32 4.96 -31.44 23.56
C ASP A 32 4.42 -31.90 22.20
N LEU A 33 3.56 -31.07 21.63
CA LEU A 33 3.02 -31.21 20.27
C LEU A 33 3.70 -30.17 19.40
N PHE A 34 4.19 -30.61 18.24
CA PHE A 34 4.83 -29.77 17.24
C PHE A 34 4.00 -29.79 15.96
N PHE A 35 3.96 -28.68 15.28
CA PHE A 35 3.17 -28.51 14.07
C PHE A 35 4.02 -27.84 13.00
N ASP A 36 3.90 -28.30 11.75
CA ASP A 36 4.59 -27.72 10.60
C ASP A 36 3.89 -26.45 10.10
N ARG A 37 2.60 -26.30 10.42
CA ARG A 37 1.76 -25.20 9.98
C ARG A 37 1.06 -24.55 11.17
N GLU A 38 0.96 -23.22 11.13
CA GLU A 38 0.29 -22.46 12.18
C GLU A 38 -1.22 -22.76 12.27
N GLU A 39 -1.86 -23.07 11.13
CA GLU A 39 -3.27 -23.47 11.08
C GLU A 39 -3.56 -24.71 11.93
N ASP A 40 -2.60 -25.62 12.03
CA ASP A 40 -2.74 -26.84 12.82
C ASP A 40 -2.73 -26.54 14.33
N VAL A 41 -2.02 -25.50 14.76
CA VAL A 41 -2.05 -25.00 16.15
C VAL A 41 -3.46 -24.47 16.48
N TYR A 42 -4.05 -23.67 15.59
CA TYR A 42 -5.43 -23.20 15.77
C TYR A 42 -6.41 -24.36 15.83
N THR A 43 -6.27 -25.33 14.92
CA THR A 43 -7.10 -26.54 14.90
C THR A 43 -6.97 -27.35 16.18
N ALA A 44 -5.76 -27.55 16.70
CA ALA A 44 -5.52 -28.25 17.97
C ALA A 44 -6.15 -27.54 19.17
N LEU A 45 -6.22 -26.20 19.09
CA LEU A 45 -6.94 -25.36 20.05
C LEU A 45 -8.46 -25.29 19.76
N GLY A 46 -8.98 -26.03 18.74
CA GLY A 46 -10.39 -26.00 18.34
C GLY A 46 -10.85 -24.62 17.87
N LEU A 47 -9.99 -23.86 17.27
CA LEU A 47 -10.26 -22.54 16.67
C LEU A 47 -10.13 -22.62 15.16
N PRO A 48 -10.96 -21.92 14.40
CA PRO A 48 -10.67 -21.63 13.00
C PRO A 48 -9.40 -20.76 12.91
N TYR A 49 -8.66 -20.94 11.81
CA TYR A 49 -7.48 -20.11 11.57
C TYR A 49 -7.85 -18.62 11.42
N ILE A 50 -7.06 -17.78 12.02
CA ILE A 50 -7.21 -16.33 11.94
C ILE A 50 -5.97 -15.78 11.24
N GLN A 51 -6.17 -15.07 10.15
CA GLN A 51 -5.09 -14.44 9.36
C GLN A 51 -4.29 -13.46 10.22
N PRO A 52 -2.96 -13.35 10.06
CA PRO A 52 -2.10 -12.48 10.88
C PRO A 52 -2.55 -11.03 10.94
N GLU A 53 -3.10 -10.51 9.83
CA GLU A 53 -3.58 -9.15 9.68
C GLU A 53 -4.75 -8.80 10.61
N MET A 54 -5.54 -9.80 11.02
CA MET A 54 -6.71 -9.62 11.89
C MET A 54 -6.41 -9.80 13.38
N ARG A 55 -5.18 -10.17 13.78
CA ARG A 55 -4.83 -10.57 15.16
C ARG A 55 -4.59 -9.38 16.08
N GLU A 56 -5.65 -8.66 16.43
CA GLU A 56 -5.59 -7.42 17.21
C GLU A 56 -6.30 -7.50 18.59
N ASP A 57 -6.93 -8.65 18.92
CA ASP A 57 -7.81 -8.85 20.10
C ASP A 57 -8.97 -7.85 20.12
N ARG A 58 -9.63 -7.69 18.96
CA ARG A 58 -10.80 -6.83 18.77
C ARG A 58 -12.09 -7.59 18.47
N GLY A 59 -12.15 -8.88 18.87
CA GLY A 59 -13.29 -9.75 18.65
C GLY A 59 -13.12 -10.72 17.48
N GLU A 60 -11.94 -10.81 16.87
CA GLU A 60 -11.67 -11.73 15.77
C GLU A 60 -11.78 -13.21 16.16
N ILE A 61 -11.47 -13.56 17.42
CA ILE A 61 -11.59 -14.94 17.91
C ILE A 61 -13.06 -15.37 18.00
N GLU A 62 -13.90 -14.51 18.53
CA GLU A 62 -15.35 -14.74 18.61
C GLU A 62 -15.98 -14.74 17.21
N ALA A 63 -15.53 -13.86 16.31
CA ALA A 63 -15.97 -13.83 14.93
C ALA A 63 -15.57 -15.12 14.19
N ALA A 64 -14.35 -15.61 14.40
CA ALA A 64 -13.86 -16.87 13.83
C ALA A 64 -14.74 -18.06 14.26
N LEU A 65 -15.03 -18.19 15.56
CA LEU A 65 -15.88 -19.24 16.11
C LEU A 65 -17.32 -19.21 15.57
N GLN A 66 -17.78 -18.06 15.13
CA GLN A 66 -19.11 -17.85 14.53
C GLN A 66 -19.12 -17.90 13.01
N GLY A 67 -17.97 -18.16 12.37
CA GLY A 67 -17.82 -18.16 10.91
C GLY A 67 -18.08 -16.79 10.26
N ARG A 68 -17.74 -15.70 10.97
CA ARG A 68 -17.99 -14.30 10.54
C ARG A 68 -16.73 -13.50 10.27
N LEU A 69 -15.57 -14.18 10.11
CA LEU A 69 -14.37 -13.47 9.66
C LEU A 69 -14.59 -12.97 8.23
N PRO A 70 -14.13 -11.76 7.90
CA PRO A 70 -14.14 -11.27 6.53
C PRO A 70 -13.13 -12.06 5.69
N ASP A 71 -13.42 -12.20 4.41
CA ASP A 71 -12.43 -12.60 3.41
C ASP A 71 -11.48 -11.43 3.20
N LEU A 72 -10.19 -11.65 3.42
CA LEU A 72 -9.18 -10.63 3.18
C LEU A 72 -8.73 -10.65 1.72
N VAL A 73 -8.37 -9.48 1.22
CA VAL A 73 -7.73 -9.36 -0.10
C VAL A 73 -6.46 -10.19 -0.11
N ALA A 74 -6.36 -11.10 -1.08
CA ALA A 74 -5.18 -11.93 -1.32
C ALA A 74 -4.38 -11.40 -2.52
N LEU A 75 -3.13 -11.84 -2.64
CA LEU A 75 -2.29 -11.45 -3.79
C LEU A 75 -2.92 -11.87 -5.13
N SER A 76 -3.66 -12.99 -5.15
CA SER A 76 -4.40 -13.47 -6.33
C SER A 76 -5.55 -12.55 -6.76
N ASP A 77 -6.01 -11.65 -5.89
CA ASP A 77 -7.10 -10.71 -6.20
C ASP A 77 -6.57 -9.41 -6.83
N MET A 78 -5.26 -9.21 -6.75
CA MET A 78 -4.61 -8.01 -7.31
C MET A 78 -4.64 -8.06 -8.84
N ARG A 79 -5.22 -7.04 -9.45
CA ARG A 79 -5.38 -6.90 -10.90
C ARG A 79 -4.38 -5.91 -11.51
N GLY A 80 -3.74 -5.08 -10.70
CA GLY A 80 -2.80 -4.09 -11.16
C GLY A 80 -2.17 -3.29 -10.03
N ASP A 81 -1.25 -2.41 -10.41
CA ASP A 81 -0.61 -1.46 -9.52
C ASP A 81 -0.79 -0.04 -10.08
N LEU A 82 -1.29 0.88 -9.27
CA LEU A 82 -1.61 2.24 -9.68
C LEU A 82 -0.51 3.26 -9.36
N HIS A 83 0.64 2.81 -8.84
CA HIS A 83 1.74 3.71 -8.53
C HIS A 83 3.10 3.03 -8.59
N VAL A 84 3.70 2.99 -9.76
CA VAL A 84 5.06 2.50 -9.97
C VAL A 84 5.90 3.54 -10.70
N HIS A 85 7.24 3.47 -10.55
CA HIS A 85 8.20 4.38 -11.20
C HIS A 85 9.05 3.65 -12.22
N SER A 86 9.39 4.32 -13.29
CA SER A 86 10.26 3.81 -14.33
C SER A 86 11.61 4.55 -14.36
N ASN A 87 12.46 4.18 -15.32
CA ASN A 87 13.73 4.89 -15.57
C ASN A 87 13.55 6.29 -16.19
N TRP A 88 12.32 6.75 -16.35
CA TRP A 88 12.05 8.15 -16.67
C TRP A 88 12.35 9.08 -15.49
N SER A 89 12.15 8.62 -14.25
CA SER A 89 12.53 9.35 -13.03
C SER A 89 13.57 8.58 -12.22
N ASP A 90 13.21 8.00 -11.09
CA ASP A 90 14.10 7.35 -10.14
C ASP A 90 14.02 5.81 -10.15
N GLY A 91 13.12 5.24 -10.95
CA GLY A 91 13.07 3.81 -11.21
C GLY A 91 14.27 3.33 -12.06
N ARG A 92 14.47 2.02 -12.15
CA ARG A 92 15.61 1.42 -12.86
C ARG A 92 15.21 0.73 -14.17
N ALA A 93 13.98 0.25 -14.25
CA ALA A 93 13.47 -0.51 -15.37
C ALA A 93 12.76 0.39 -16.40
N THR A 94 12.80 -0.03 -17.64
CA THR A 94 12.05 0.59 -18.74
C THR A 94 10.54 0.31 -18.61
N LEU A 95 9.71 1.04 -19.33
CA LEU A 95 8.26 0.81 -19.40
C LEU A 95 7.92 -0.63 -19.77
N ALA A 96 8.58 -1.19 -20.77
CA ALA A 96 8.35 -2.55 -21.23
C ALA A 96 8.78 -3.60 -20.19
N GLU A 97 9.95 -3.42 -19.54
CA GLU A 97 10.40 -4.31 -18.47
C GLU A 97 9.44 -4.30 -17.28
N MET A 98 8.94 -3.13 -16.87
CA MET A 98 7.94 -3.00 -15.81
C MET A 98 6.64 -3.71 -16.18
N ALA A 99 6.14 -3.50 -17.39
CA ALA A 99 4.92 -4.13 -17.87
C ALA A 99 5.05 -5.67 -17.94
N HIS A 100 6.16 -6.19 -18.48
CA HIS A 100 6.38 -7.63 -18.54
C HIS A 100 6.44 -8.26 -17.15
N ALA A 101 7.17 -7.64 -16.20
CA ALA A 101 7.24 -8.14 -14.83
C ALA A 101 5.86 -8.12 -14.12
N ALA A 102 5.07 -7.10 -14.34
CA ALA A 102 3.72 -7.00 -13.79
C ALA A 102 2.77 -8.05 -14.40
N ARG A 103 2.83 -8.27 -15.72
CA ARG A 103 2.09 -9.34 -16.39
C ARG A 103 2.44 -10.72 -15.84
N ASP A 104 3.73 -10.98 -15.60
CA ASP A 104 4.20 -12.25 -15.04
C ASP A 104 3.71 -12.48 -13.59
N LEU A 105 3.34 -11.40 -12.87
CA LEU A 105 2.63 -11.44 -11.59
C LEU A 105 1.11 -11.64 -11.75
N GLY A 106 0.58 -11.65 -12.96
CA GLY A 106 -0.85 -11.78 -13.25
C GLY A 106 -1.61 -10.45 -13.27
N TYR A 107 -0.91 -9.31 -13.33
CA TYR A 107 -1.55 -8.00 -13.44
C TYR A 107 -2.03 -7.72 -14.87
N GLU A 108 -3.12 -6.98 -14.96
CA GLU A 108 -3.75 -6.56 -16.23
C GLU A 108 -3.35 -5.14 -16.61
N TYR A 109 -2.93 -4.34 -15.64
CA TYR A 109 -2.46 -2.95 -15.84
C TYR A 109 -1.45 -2.52 -14.78
N ILE A 110 -0.66 -1.50 -15.13
CA ILE A 110 0.15 -0.71 -14.21
C ILE A 110 0.02 0.77 -14.55
N ALA A 111 -0.03 1.64 -13.55
CA ALA A 111 0.11 3.10 -13.75
C ALA A 111 1.55 3.51 -13.44
N VAL A 112 2.27 3.97 -14.45
CA VAL A 112 3.64 4.45 -14.28
C VAL A 112 3.62 5.93 -13.92
N CYS A 113 3.85 6.23 -12.63
CA CYS A 113 3.68 7.54 -12.01
C CYS A 113 5.03 8.19 -11.68
N ASP A 114 5.86 8.44 -12.69
CA ASP A 114 7.16 9.11 -12.49
C ASP A 114 6.99 10.51 -11.90
N HIS A 115 7.99 10.95 -11.12
CA HIS A 115 7.96 12.20 -10.37
C HIS A 115 7.89 13.45 -11.23
N SER A 116 7.23 14.49 -10.71
CA SER A 116 7.18 15.85 -11.25
C SER A 116 8.43 16.66 -10.92
N PRO A 117 8.66 17.83 -11.58
CA PRO A 117 9.94 18.56 -11.54
C PRO A 117 10.44 18.96 -10.16
N SER A 118 9.55 19.25 -9.20
CA SER A 118 9.95 19.68 -7.84
C SER A 118 10.77 18.63 -7.11
N VAL A 119 10.65 17.34 -7.48
CA VAL A 119 11.45 16.25 -6.90
C VAL A 119 12.74 16.04 -7.71
N GLY A 120 13.59 17.07 -7.77
CA GLY A 120 14.82 17.06 -8.57
C GLY A 120 15.80 15.92 -8.20
N ILE A 121 15.85 15.50 -6.93
CA ILE A 121 16.70 14.37 -6.48
C ILE A 121 16.25 13.04 -7.08
N ALA A 122 14.97 12.91 -7.42
CA ALA A 122 14.41 11.73 -8.08
C ALA A 122 14.39 11.86 -9.62
N GLY A 123 15.02 12.89 -10.18
CA GLY A 123 15.03 13.11 -11.63
C GLY A 123 13.69 13.50 -12.22
N GLY A 124 12.84 14.19 -11.44
CA GLY A 124 11.47 14.57 -11.82
C GLY A 124 11.37 15.19 -13.21
N LEU A 125 10.30 14.91 -13.92
CA LEU A 125 10.10 15.23 -15.32
C LEU A 125 9.65 16.68 -15.53
N SER A 126 10.27 17.41 -16.44
CA SER A 126 9.68 18.65 -16.94
C SER A 126 8.39 18.37 -17.75
N ALA A 127 7.60 19.40 -18.02
CA ALA A 127 6.38 19.26 -18.83
C ALA A 127 6.68 18.65 -20.22
N GLU A 128 7.81 19.03 -20.85
CA GLU A 128 8.22 18.46 -22.13
C GLU A 128 8.60 16.99 -22.01
N ARG A 129 9.31 16.60 -20.94
CA ARG A 129 9.66 15.18 -20.69
C ARG A 129 8.43 14.35 -20.36
N LEU A 130 7.45 14.91 -19.63
CA LEU A 130 6.18 14.23 -19.40
C LEU A 130 5.43 13.97 -20.71
N SER A 131 5.37 14.97 -21.60
CA SER A 131 4.76 14.81 -22.94
C SER A 131 5.50 13.77 -23.80
N GLN A 132 6.81 13.68 -23.71
CA GLN A 132 7.60 12.62 -24.36
C GLN A 132 7.30 11.24 -23.78
N LYS A 133 7.14 11.14 -22.45
CA LYS A 133 6.74 9.91 -21.78
C LYS A 133 5.34 9.44 -22.21
N MET A 134 4.38 10.35 -22.38
CA MET A 134 3.05 10.03 -22.91
C MET A 134 3.14 9.33 -24.27
N GLN A 135 3.98 9.85 -25.17
CA GLN A 135 4.22 9.23 -26.47
C GLN A 135 4.90 7.85 -26.33
N ALA A 136 5.85 7.72 -25.41
CA ALA A 136 6.54 6.46 -25.15
C ALA A 136 5.59 5.40 -24.56
N VAL A 137 4.68 5.79 -23.67
CA VAL A 137 3.64 4.90 -23.12
C VAL A 137 2.68 4.44 -24.21
N ALA A 138 2.22 5.35 -25.07
CA ALA A 138 1.36 5.02 -26.19
C ALA A 138 2.04 4.00 -27.13
N ALA A 139 3.29 4.26 -27.51
CA ALA A 139 4.06 3.35 -28.37
C ALA A 139 4.30 2.00 -27.70
N ALA A 140 4.61 1.97 -26.40
CA ALA A 140 4.81 0.71 -25.68
C ALA A 140 3.53 -0.15 -25.66
N ASN A 141 2.37 0.47 -25.48
CA ASN A 141 1.09 -0.23 -25.48
C ASN A 141 0.70 -0.84 -26.84
N GLU A 142 1.24 -0.35 -27.96
CA GLU A 142 1.01 -0.94 -29.27
C GLU A 142 1.65 -2.34 -29.39
N ASP A 143 2.76 -2.58 -28.66
CA ASP A 143 3.52 -3.82 -28.70
C ASP A 143 3.22 -4.76 -27.52
N LEU A 144 2.49 -4.31 -26.49
CA LEU A 144 2.20 -5.10 -25.31
C LEU A 144 0.93 -5.93 -25.46
N GLU A 145 1.02 -7.21 -25.09
CA GLU A 145 -0.11 -8.14 -25.03
C GLU A 145 -0.40 -8.56 -23.58
N GLY A 146 -1.68 -8.53 -23.20
CA GLY A 146 -2.16 -9.04 -21.90
C GLY A 146 -1.89 -8.12 -20.71
N ILE A 147 -1.39 -6.90 -20.94
CA ILE A 147 -1.21 -5.87 -19.93
C ILE A 147 -1.28 -4.48 -20.57
N THR A 148 -1.77 -3.49 -19.82
CA THR A 148 -1.83 -2.09 -20.25
C THR A 148 -1.01 -1.21 -19.32
N ILE A 149 -0.20 -0.32 -19.88
CA ILE A 149 0.44 0.76 -19.13
C ILE A 149 -0.50 1.96 -19.14
N LEU A 150 -0.99 2.36 -17.97
CA LEU A 150 -1.69 3.62 -17.77
C LEU A 150 -0.65 4.75 -17.65
N MET A 151 -0.91 5.84 -18.35
CA MET A 151 -0.07 7.03 -18.26
C MET A 151 -0.31 7.74 -16.92
N GLY A 152 0.62 7.58 -15.98
CA GLY A 152 0.53 8.18 -14.67
C GLY A 152 1.55 9.30 -14.44
N ALA A 153 1.27 10.13 -13.43
CA ALA A 153 2.21 11.13 -12.92
C ALA A 153 2.11 11.21 -11.39
N GLU A 154 3.24 11.13 -10.68
CA GLU A 154 3.29 11.54 -9.28
C GLU A 154 3.63 13.02 -9.20
N VAL A 155 2.60 13.82 -8.94
CA VAL A 155 2.71 15.30 -8.96
C VAL A 155 2.91 15.83 -7.54
N ASP A 156 3.95 16.67 -7.35
CA ASP A 156 4.17 17.30 -6.05
C ASP A 156 3.15 18.41 -5.79
N ILE A 157 2.57 18.40 -4.59
CA ILE A 157 1.72 19.48 -4.11
C ILE A 157 2.66 20.54 -3.52
N LYS A 158 2.78 21.70 -4.13
CA LYS A 158 3.67 22.78 -3.67
C LYS A 158 3.22 23.37 -2.35
N ALA A 159 4.12 24.12 -1.71
CA ALA A 159 3.87 24.72 -0.40
C ALA A 159 2.63 25.64 -0.35
N ASP A 160 2.23 26.20 -1.49
CA ASP A 160 1.03 27.02 -1.67
C ASP A 160 -0.23 26.24 -2.04
N GLY A 161 -0.15 24.90 -2.10
CA GLY A 161 -1.26 24.01 -2.46
C GLY A 161 -1.44 23.76 -3.95
N LYS A 162 -0.66 24.42 -4.82
CA LYS A 162 -0.72 24.21 -6.27
C LYS A 162 0.02 22.93 -6.66
N LEU A 163 -0.46 22.28 -7.69
CA LEU A 163 0.22 21.14 -8.30
C LEU A 163 1.40 21.59 -9.16
N ASP A 164 2.33 20.70 -9.37
CA ASP A 164 3.60 20.98 -10.07
C ASP A 164 3.43 21.03 -11.59
N TYR A 165 2.35 20.45 -12.12
CA TYR A 165 1.93 20.57 -13.51
C TYR A 165 0.65 21.42 -13.63
N SER A 166 0.38 21.91 -14.83
CA SER A 166 -0.89 22.58 -15.15
C SER A 166 -2.02 21.57 -15.34
N ASP A 167 -3.26 22.02 -15.14
CA ASP A 167 -4.44 21.17 -15.30
C ASP A 167 -4.54 20.59 -16.71
N GLU A 168 -4.23 21.37 -17.75
CA GLU A 168 -4.25 20.92 -19.16
C GLU A 168 -3.25 19.79 -19.44
N LEU A 169 -2.20 19.67 -18.65
CA LEU A 169 -1.22 18.59 -18.76
C LEU A 169 -1.69 17.37 -17.96
N LEU A 170 -2.28 17.59 -16.77
CA LEU A 170 -2.81 16.52 -15.94
C LEU A 170 -4.01 15.83 -16.56
N GLU A 171 -4.89 16.56 -17.25
CA GLU A 171 -6.02 16.02 -18.02
C GLU A 171 -5.62 14.95 -19.06
N GLN A 172 -4.36 14.92 -19.46
CA GLN A 172 -3.84 13.94 -20.43
C GLN A 172 -3.28 12.67 -19.75
N CYS A 173 -3.25 12.62 -18.42
CA CYS A 173 -2.86 11.43 -17.66
C CYS A 173 -4.07 10.56 -17.39
N ASP A 174 -3.88 9.24 -17.38
CA ASP A 174 -4.89 8.27 -16.95
C ASP A 174 -5.01 8.20 -15.43
N VAL A 175 -3.89 8.47 -14.72
CA VAL A 175 -3.82 8.44 -13.24
C VAL A 175 -2.90 9.56 -12.75
N VAL A 176 -3.45 10.42 -11.90
CA VAL A 176 -2.69 11.48 -11.22
C VAL A 176 -2.62 11.20 -9.72
N VAL A 177 -1.41 10.96 -9.25
CA VAL A 177 -1.12 10.73 -7.84
C VAL A 177 -0.49 11.99 -7.26
N ALA A 178 -1.19 12.68 -6.35
CA ALA A 178 -0.67 13.89 -5.72
C ALA A 178 0.03 13.55 -4.40
N SER A 179 1.19 14.14 -4.16
CA SER A 179 2.04 13.83 -3.00
C SER A 179 2.75 15.05 -2.43
N VAL A 180 3.22 14.93 -1.18
CA VAL A 180 3.98 15.97 -0.48
C VAL A 180 5.41 15.49 -0.30
N HIS A 181 6.33 15.93 -1.18
CA HIS A 181 7.75 15.66 -1.03
C HIS A 181 8.53 16.85 -0.48
N MET A 182 8.09 18.07 -0.79
CA MET A 182 8.78 19.30 -0.42
C MET A 182 8.04 20.08 0.68
N ALA A 183 8.75 20.96 1.40
CA ALA A 183 8.18 21.83 2.42
C ALA A 183 7.33 21.07 3.48
N GLN A 184 7.85 19.95 3.97
CA GLN A 184 7.15 19.04 4.90
C GLN A 184 7.02 19.61 6.32
N GLN A 185 7.81 20.64 6.67
CA GLN A 185 7.83 21.27 8.00
C GLN A 185 6.87 22.46 8.10
N GLN A 186 5.67 22.32 7.56
CA GLN A 186 4.61 23.29 7.71
C GLN A 186 3.76 22.99 8.97
N THR A 187 2.92 23.95 9.39
CA THR A 187 1.95 23.69 10.46
C THR A 187 0.89 22.70 10.00
N GLU A 188 0.27 21.96 10.96
CA GLU A 188 -0.84 21.05 10.71
C GLU A 188 -1.91 21.69 9.80
N ARG A 189 -2.36 22.91 10.15
CA ARG A 189 -3.36 23.63 9.35
C ARG A 189 -2.90 23.88 7.90
N ALA A 190 -1.62 24.22 7.69
CA ALA A 190 -1.11 24.51 6.36
C ALA A 190 -0.98 23.22 5.51
N LEU A 191 -0.48 22.12 6.10
CA LEU A 191 -0.39 20.81 5.44
C LEU A 191 -1.77 20.23 5.13
N THR A 192 -2.71 20.31 6.09
CA THR A 192 -4.10 19.88 5.88
C THR A 192 -4.75 20.65 4.72
N GLY A 193 -4.67 21.98 4.74
CA GLY A 193 -5.23 22.80 3.66
C GLY A 193 -4.57 22.53 2.30
N ARG A 194 -3.27 22.23 2.29
CA ARG A 194 -2.50 21.86 1.10
C ARG A 194 -3.00 20.54 0.49
N LEU A 195 -3.24 19.51 1.30
CA LEU A 195 -3.81 18.25 0.83
C LEU A 195 -5.27 18.40 0.37
N ILE A 196 -6.09 19.16 1.11
CA ILE A 196 -7.47 19.42 0.71
C ILE A 196 -7.51 20.12 -0.64
N SER A 197 -6.63 21.10 -0.88
CA SER A 197 -6.55 21.80 -2.17
C SER A 197 -6.22 20.84 -3.33
N ALA A 198 -5.39 19.82 -3.11
CA ALA A 198 -5.12 18.80 -4.11
C ALA A 198 -6.30 17.84 -4.31
N ILE A 199 -6.99 17.44 -3.23
CA ILE A 199 -8.18 16.59 -3.29
C ILE A 199 -9.33 17.27 -4.04
N GLU A 200 -9.47 18.58 -3.92
CA GLU A 200 -10.50 19.38 -4.60
C GLU A 200 -10.18 19.60 -6.11
N ASN A 201 -8.98 19.26 -6.57
CA ASN A 201 -8.63 19.33 -7.98
C ASN A 201 -9.18 18.10 -8.70
N GLU A 202 -10.02 18.32 -9.70
CA GLU A 202 -10.72 17.28 -10.46
C GLU A 202 -9.81 16.36 -11.28
N ASN A 203 -8.53 16.74 -11.47
CA ASN A 203 -7.53 15.93 -12.16
C ASN A 203 -6.73 15.04 -11.20
N VAL A 204 -6.98 15.07 -9.89
CA VAL A 204 -6.27 14.24 -8.91
C VAL A 204 -7.12 13.04 -8.54
N ASP A 205 -6.57 11.84 -8.78
CA ASP A 205 -7.24 10.57 -8.48
C ASP A 205 -6.84 9.99 -7.12
N VAL A 206 -5.58 10.18 -6.72
CA VAL A 206 -5.00 9.52 -5.55
C VAL A 206 -4.13 10.51 -4.76
N ILE A 207 -4.21 10.44 -3.43
CA ILE A 207 -3.24 11.06 -2.52
C ILE A 207 -2.28 9.98 -2.04
N ALA A 208 -0.99 10.09 -2.39
CA ALA A 208 0.04 9.15 -1.96
C ALA A 208 0.58 9.51 -0.58
N HIS A 209 0.92 8.46 0.20
CA HIS A 209 1.62 8.54 1.50
C HIS A 209 1.32 9.82 2.32
N PRO A 210 0.04 10.13 2.62
CA PRO A 210 -0.40 11.42 3.15
C PRO A 210 0.25 11.79 4.48
N THR A 211 0.67 10.80 5.27
CA THR A 211 1.34 11.05 6.56
C THR A 211 2.84 11.28 6.41
N GLY A 212 3.44 10.92 5.30
CA GLY A 212 4.88 10.97 5.05
C GLY A 212 5.73 10.18 6.06
N ARG A 213 5.12 9.31 6.88
CA ARG A 213 5.83 8.50 7.88
C ARG A 213 6.73 7.47 7.23
N ILE A 214 7.96 7.35 7.74
CA ILE A 214 8.88 6.25 7.40
C ILE A 214 9.17 5.49 8.68
N ILE A 215 8.70 4.24 8.76
CA ILE A 215 8.84 3.41 9.95
C ILE A 215 10.32 3.31 10.37
N GLY A 216 10.62 3.67 11.62
CA GLY A 216 11.96 3.65 12.17
C GLY A 216 12.89 4.78 11.72
N GLN A 217 12.45 5.72 10.88
CA GLN A 217 13.29 6.81 10.34
C GLN A 217 12.65 8.21 10.48
N ARG A 218 11.37 8.35 10.20
CA ARG A 218 10.68 9.64 10.22
C ARG A 218 9.27 9.51 10.76
N GLU A 219 8.91 10.35 11.72
CA GLU A 219 7.56 10.45 12.23
C GLU A 219 6.59 11.03 11.16
N ALA A 220 5.30 10.82 11.37
CA ALA A 220 4.27 11.39 10.52
C ALA A 220 4.30 12.93 10.58
N TYR A 221 3.83 13.57 9.51
CA TYR A 221 3.54 15.01 9.56
C TYR A 221 2.40 15.30 10.53
N ASP A 222 2.40 16.49 11.11
CA ASP A 222 1.23 17.01 11.80
C ASP A 222 0.13 17.31 10.75
N LEU A 223 -0.94 16.50 10.79
CA LEU A 223 -2.00 16.52 9.79
C LEU A 223 -3.34 16.17 10.43
N ASP A 224 -4.38 16.96 10.16
CA ASP A 224 -5.75 16.61 10.51
C ASP A 224 -6.30 15.57 9.51
N LEU A 225 -6.08 14.29 9.83
CA LEU A 225 -6.53 13.17 8.98
C LEU A 225 -8.05 13.09 8.87
N GLN A 226 -8.80 13.54 9.88
CA GLN A 226 -10.27 13.56 9.81
C GLN A 226 -10.79 14.60 8.82
N ALA A 227 -10.07 15.71 8.67
CA ALA A 227 -10.44 16.73 7.70
C ALA A 227 -10.06 16.32 6.26
N VAL A 228 -9.05 15.46 6.11
CA VAL A 228 -8.56 14.99 4.80
C VAL A 228 -9.41 13.82 4.27
N PHE A 229 -9.89 12.92 5.15
CA PHE A 229 -10.67 11.72 4.82
C PHE A 229 -12.09 11.77 5.39
#